data_0d186c0707e5467ddcbf3288bbe7c42a
#
_entry.id   0d186c0707e5467ddcbf3288bbe7c42a
#
_cell.length_a   1.000
_cell.length_b   1.000
_cell.length_c   1.000
_cell.angle_alpha   90.00
_cell.angle_beta   90.00
_cell.angle_gamma   90.00
#
_symmetry.space_group_name_H-M   'P 1'
#
loop_
_entity.id
_entity.type
_entity.pdbx_description
1 polymer ?
#
loop_
_entity_poly.entity_id
_entity_poly.type
_entity_poly.pdbx_seq_one_letter_code
_entity_poly.pdbx_strand_id
1 'polypeptide(L)'
;VASLGKALGLTGGVIASDSNFIQEIKNYDTFVAAAGMNPAYVQTLAQTGNLVQQQLKKLQDNLNYLAQHLQPNPKINFTTNYPSIYLNWDKSNEILLKNKIVITHFNYPSDQKTLNRIVISANHQKEDLDQLVQVLNSFL
;
A
#
# COMPACT_ATOMS: atom_id res chain seq x y z
N VAL A 1 9.32 9.12 9.20
CA VAL A 1 8.90 7.97 10.02
C VAL A 1 8.18 6.97 9.14
N ALA A 2 8.49 5.67 9.26
CA ALA A 2 7.82 4.61 8.54
C ALA A 2 7.54 3.40 9.44
N SER A 3 6.39 2.75 9.21
CA SER A 3 6.08 1.46 9.85
C SER A 3 6.66 0.32 9.02
N LEU A 4 7.40 -0.56 9.65
CA LEU A 4 7.95 -1.78 9.04
C LEU A 4 6.92 -2.91 8.98
N GLY A 5 5.84 -2.82 9.78
CA GLY A 5 4.79 -3.84 9.86
C GLY A 5 3.83 -3.88 8.66
N LYS A 6 3.93 -2.95 7.73
CA LYS A 6 3.10 -2.90 6.52
C LYS A 6 3.77 -3.67 5.38
N ALA A 7 4.47 -2.97 4.50
CA ALA A 7 5.05 -3.56 3.29
C ALA A 7 6.15 -4.61 3.57
N LEU A 8 6.89 -4.46 4.68
CA LEU A 8 8.01 -5.35 5.01
C LEU A 8 7.61 -6.52 5.94
N GLY A 9 6.41 -6.48 6.54
CA GLY A 9 5.94 -7.53 7.46
C GLY A 9 6.78 -7.70 8.74
N LEU A 10 7.57 -6.69 9.11
CA LEU A 10 8.43 -6.70 10.30
C LEU A 10 7.81 -5.85 11.40
N THR A 11 7.79 -6.32 12.64
CA THR A 11 7.35 -5.48 13.77
C THR A 11 8.34 -4.36 14.01
N GLY A 12 7.81 -3.14 14.24
CA GLY A 12 8.62 -1.97 14.53
C GLY A 12 8.41 -0.83 13.54
N GLY A 13 9.21 0.18 13.71
CA GLY A 13 9.24 1.37 12.87
C GLY A 13 10.66 1.90 12.70
N VAL A 14 10.82 2.80 11.75
CA VAL A 14 12.08 3.50 11.50
C VAL A 14 11.85 5.00 11.45
N ILE A 15 12.76 5.75 12.08
CA ILE A 15 12.87 7.20 11.96
C ILE A 15 14.19 7.48 11.25
N ALA A 16 14.12 8.21 10.14
CA ALA A 16 15.29 8.68 9.40
C ALA A 16 15.24 10.23 9.34
N SER A 17 16.33 10.87 9.75
CA SER A 17 16.50 12.31 9.74
C SER A 17 17.99 12.65 9.81
N ASP A 18 18.31 13.94 9.95
CA ASP A 18 19.68 14.38 10.24
C ASP A 18 20.15 13.89 11.63
N SER A 19 21.48 13.92 11.81
CA SER A 19 22.10 13.39 13.03
C SER A 19 21.68 14.13 14.30
N ASN A 20 21.47 15.45 14.23
CA ASN A 20 21.12 16.24 15.40
C ASN A 20 19.72 15.88 15.91
N PHE A 21 18.76 15.79 14.99
CA PHE A 21 17.40 15.38 15.30
C PHE A 21 17.34 13.96 15.86
N ILE A 22 18.11 13.02 15.30
CA ILE A 22 18.16 11.65 15.81
C ILE A 22 18.77 11.61 17.23
N GLN A 23 19.80 12.40 17.52
CA GLN A 23 20.38 12.48 18.87
C GLN A 23 19.39 13.09 19.87
N GLU A 24 18.63 14.10 19.47
CA GLU A 24 17.58 14.68 20.29
C GLU A 24 16.51 13.65 20.64
N ILE A 25 15.97 12.92 19.67
CA ILE A 25 14.95 11.88 19.89
C ILE A 25 15.44 10.80 20.86
N LYS A 26 16.70 10.39 20.77
CA LYS A 26 17.27 9.37 21.65
C LYS A 26 17.27 9.75 23.14
N ASN A 27 17.18 11.04 23.44
CA ASN A 27 17.16 11.56 24.81
C ASN A 27 15.73 11.70 25.39
N TYR A 28 14.68 11.48 24.58
CA TYR A 28 13.31 11.51 25.08
C TYR A 28 12.98 10.26 25.90
N ASP A 29 12.33 10.45 27.05
CA ASP A 29 11.92 9.37 27.94
C ASP A 29 11.12 8.27 27.22
N THR A 30 10.25 8.65 26.30
CA THR A 30 9.47 7.72 25.51
C THR A 30 10.31 6.83 24.60
N PHE A 31 11.44 7.33 24.11
CA PHE A 31 12.39 6.54 23.33
C PHE A 31 13.22 5.62 24.23
N VAL A 32 13.73 6.17 25.33
CA VAL A 32 14.57 5.42 26.29
C VAL A 32 13.77 4.27 26.95
N ALA A 33 12.49 4.50 27.24
CA ALA A 33 11.60 3.49 27.83
C ALA A 33 11.04 2.49 26.82
N ALA A 34 11.19 2.74 25.51
CA ALA A 34 10.69 1.85 24.46
C ALA A 34 11.61 0.61 24.31
N ALA A 35 10.99 -0.56 24.16
CA ALA A 35 11.74 -1.75 23.78
C ALA A 35 12.28 -1.61 22.35
N GLY A 36 13.55 -1.93 22.16
CA GLY A 36 14.16 -1.94 20.83
C GLY A 36 13.54 -3.01 19.92
N MET A 37 13.74 -2.82 18.61
CA MET A 37 13.34 -3.82 17.62
C MET A 37 14.07 -5.15 17.88
N ASN A 38 13.37 -6.26 17.66
CA ASN A 38 13.98 -7.60 17.76
C ASN A 38 15.22 -7.71 16.85
N PRO A 39 16.39 -8.12 17.37
CA PRO A 39 17.62 -8.23 16.58
C PRO A 39 17.50 -9.08 15.30
N ALA A 40 16.67 -10.14 15.33
CA ALA A 40 16.42 -10.95 14.15
C ALA A 40 15.75 -10.15 13.02
N TYR A 41 14.83 -9.22 13.36
CA TYR A 41 14.20 -8.34 12.38
C TYR A 41 15.16 -7.28 11.85
N VAL A 42 16.06 -6.77 12.69
CA VAL A 42 17.12 -5.85 12.25
C VAL A 42 18.04 -6.55 11.24
N GLN A 43 18.45 -7.78 11.54
CA GLN A 43 19.26 -8.60 10.64
C GLN A 43 18.52 -8.90 9.33
N THR A 44 17.26 -9.28 9.38
CA THR A 44 16.41 -9.49 8.20
C THR A 44 16.35 -8.23 7.35
N LEU A 45 16.07 -7.08 7.95
CA LEU A 45 16.02 -5.80 7.25
C LEU A 45 17.35 -5.47 6.53
N ALA A 46 18.48 -5.70 7.20
CA ALA A 46 19.80 -5.47 6.63
C ALA A 46 20.10 -6.37 5.42
N GLN A 47 19.53 -7.58 5.37
CA GLN A 47 19.79 -8.57 4.32
C GLN A 47 18.79 -8.50 3.15
N THR A 48 17.65 -7.82 3.30
CA THR A 48 16.57 -7.84 2.30
C THR A 48 16.60 -6.72 1.27
N GLY A 49 17.63 -5.88 1.25
CA GLY A 49 17.71 -4.72 0.34
C GLY A 49 17.48 -5.07 -1.13
N ASN A 50 18.13 -6.12 -1.64
CA ASN A 50 17.96 -6.56 -3.03
C ASN A 50 16.53 -7.10 -3.30
N LEU A 51 15.95 -7.82 -2.35
CA LEU A 51 14.59 -8.32 -2.47
C LEU A 51 13.58 -7.16 -2.53
N VAL A 52 13.74 -6.15 -1.69
CA VAL A 52 12.90 -4.95 -1.69
C VAL A 52 12.96 -4.25 -3.04
N GLN A 53 14.15 -4.08 -3.62
CA GLN A 53 14.30 -3.46 -4.94
C GLN A 53 13.61 -4.27 -6.05
N GLN A 54 13.72 -5.59 -6.02
CA GLN A 54 13.04 -6.46 -6.98
C GLN A 54 11.50 -6.35 -6.85
N GLN A 55 10.98 -6.32 -5.62
CA GLN A 55 9.54 -6.18 -5.38
C GLN A 55 9.03 -4.79 -5.77
N LEU A 56 9.81 -3.73 -5.53
CA LEU A 56 9.46 -2.38 -5.98
C LEU A 56 9.36 -2.31 -7.51
N LYS A 57 10.29 -2.96 -8.23
CA LYS A 57 10.22 -3.03 -9.68
C LYS A 57 8.95 -3.73 -10.15
N LYS A 58 8.63 -4.91 -9.61
CA LYS A 58 7.39 -5.63 -9.94
C LYS A 58 6.14 -4.81 -9.65
N LEU A 59 6.10 -4.12 -8.50
CA LEU A 59 5.00 -3.22 -8.17
C LEU A 59 4.86 -2.11 -9.22
N GLN A 60 5.96 -1.49 -9.62
CA GLN A 60 5.95 -0.43 -10.64
C GLN A 60 5.48 -0.95 -12.00
N ASP A 61 5.91 -2.15 -12.39
CA ASP A 61 5.49 -2.80 -13.62
C ASP A 61 3.96 -3.05 -13.59
N ASN A 62 3.42 -3.53 -12.46
CA ASN A 62 1.98 -3.73 -12.26
C ASN A 62 1.20 -2.41 -12.35
N LEU A 63 1.71 -1.33 -11.74
CA LEU A 63 1.06 -0.01 -11.79
C LEU A 63 1.09 0.58 -13.21
N ASN A 64 2.19 0.43 -13.91
CA ASN A 64 2.32 0.85 -15.31
C ASN A 64 1.37 0.06 -16.22
N TYR A 65 1.24 -1.25 -15.98
CA TYR A 65 0.30 -2.09 -16.69
C TYR A 65 -1.14 -1.58 -16.53
N LEU A 66 -1.56 -1.29 -15.31
CA LEU A 66 -2.89 -0.72 -15.04
C LEU A 66 -3.09 0.64 -15.71
N ALA A 67 -2.08 1.52 -15.68
CA ALA A 67 -2.17 2.82 -16.32
C ALA A 67 -2.37 2.74 -17.84
N GLN A 68 -1.84 1.70 -18.47
CA GLN A 68 -1.97 1.48 -19.92
C GLN A 68 -3.32 0.87 -20.32
N HIS A 69 -4.00 0.15 -19.41
CA HIS A 69 -5.18 -0.65 -19.73
C HIS A 69 -6.47 -0.13 -19.09
N LEU A 70 -6.37 0.65 -18.01
CA LEU A 70 -7.54 1.31 -17.43
C LEU A 70 -7.99 2.48 -18.30
N GLN A 71 -9.27 2.48 -18.65
CA GLN A 71 -9.86 3.60 -19.36
C GLN A 71 -10.12 4.79 -18.41
N PRO A 72 -9.97 6.05 -18.88
CA PRO A 72 -10.26 7.22 -18.07
C PRO A 72 -11.69 7.20 -17.53
N ASN A 73 -11.84 7.28 -16.21
CA ASN A 73 -13.13 7.29 -15.54
C ASN A 73 -13.08 8.25 -14.35
N PRO A 74 -13.94 9.28 -14.25
CA PRO A 74 -13.92 10.25 -13.16
C PRO A 74 -14.21 9.63 -11.78
N LYS A 75 -14.77 8.42 -11.75
CA LYS A 75 -15.02 7.66 -10.51
C LYS A 75 -13.80 6.89 -10.02
N ILE A 76 -12.75 6.79 -10.84
CA ILE A 76 -11.51 6.06 -10.52
C ILE A 76 -10.39 7.08 -10.34
N ASN A 77 -9.88 7.19 -9.12
CA ASN A 77 -8.70 8.01 -8.84
C ASN A 77 -7.48 7.09 -8.71
N PHE A 78 -6.61 7.14 -9.70
CA PHE A 78 -5.41 6.30 -9.81
C PHE A 78 -4.22 7.08 -10.34
N THR A 79 -3.04 6.78 -9.84
CA THR A 79 -1.75 7.28 -10.32
C THR A 79 -0.69 6.19 -10.18
N THR A 80 0.28 6.15 -11.09
CA THR A 80 1.39 5.18 -11.07
C THR A 80 2.39 5.41 -9.93
N ASN A 81 2.32 6.55 -9.26
CA ASN A 81 3.22 6.89 -8.15
C ASN A 81 2.73 6.36 -6.80
N TYR A 82 1.52 5.80 -6.75
CA TYR A 82 0.93 5.33 -5.50
C TYR A 82 0.13 4.04 -5.72
N PRO A 83 0.35 2.98 -4.91
CA PRO A 83 -0.20 1.66 -5.17
C PRO A 83 -1.64 1.50 -4.70
N SER A 84 -2.43 2.56 -4.71
CA SER A 84 -3.85 2.51 -4.35
C SER A 84 -4.71 3.17 -5.41
N ILE A 85 -5.83 2.52 -5.72
CA ILE A 85 -6.90 3.04 -6.56
C ILE A 85 -8.08 3.36 -5.64
N TYR A 86 -8.57 4.58 -5.69
CA TYR A 86 -9.76 4.99 -4.94
C TYR A 86 -10.98 5.03 -5.87
N LEU A 87 -12.07 4.45 -5.41
CA LEU A 87 -13.31 4.34 -6.16
C LEU A 87 -14.37 5.26 -5.55
N ASN A 88 -14.80 6.25 -6.32
CA ASN A 88 -15.77 7.27 -5.89
C ASN A 88 -17.19 6.84 -6.26
N TRP A 89 -17.59 5.62 -5.90
CA TRP A 89 -19.00 5.19 -6.01
C TRP A 89 -19.34 4.09 -5.01
N ASP A 90 -20.51 4.19 -4.40
CA ASP A 90 -20.89 3.41 -3.23
C ASP A 90 -21.04 1.90 -3.52
N LYS A 91 -21.52 1.53 -4.70
CA LYS A 91 -21.73 0.13 -5.09
C LYS A 91 -20.49 -0.60 -5.58
N SER A 92 -19.33 0.07 -5.61
CA SER A 92 -18.10 -0.52 -6.15
C SER A 92 -17.69 -1.80 -5.43
N ASN A 93 -17.81 -1.84 -4.09
CA ASN A 93 -17.48 -3.01 -3.29
C ASN A 93 -18.36 -4.22 -3.64
N GLU A 94 -19.67 -4.03 -3.76
CA GLU A 94 -20.60 -5.12 -4.10
C GLU A 94 -20.30 -5.73 -5.47
N ILE A 95 -19.99 -4.86 -6.43
CA ILE A 95 -19.71 -5.28 -7.81
C ILE A 95 -18.39 -6.01 -7.92
N LEU A 96 -17.35 -5.47 -7.28
CA LEU A 96 -16.04 -6.12 -7.25
C LEU A 96 -16.12 -7.47 -6.53
N LEU A 97 -16.84 -7.54 -5.42
CA LEU A 97 -17.03 -8.79 -4.68
C LEU A 97 -17.76 -9.86 -5.51
N LYS A 98 -18.79 -9.49 -6.28
CA LYS A 98 -19.46 -10.40 -7.22
C LYS A 98 -18.51 -10.97 -8.28
N ASN A 99 -17.48 -10.20 -8.63
CA ASN A 99 -16.41 -10.61 -9.53
C ASN A 99 -15.20 -11.23 -8.79
N LYS A 100 -15.38 -11.64 -7.52
CA LYS A 100 -14.34 -12.27 -6.68
C LYS A 100 -13.13 -11.37 -6.40
N ILE A 101 -13.31 -10.06 -6.48
CA ILE A 101 -12.28 -9.06 -6.14
C ILE A 101 -12.63 -8.45 -4.78
N VAL A 102 -11.80 -8.73 -3.79
CA VAL A 102 -11.95 -8.18 -2.43
C VAL A 102 -11.16 -6.88 -2.32
N ILE A 103 -11.81 -5.83 -1.84
CA ILE A 103 -11.20 -4.51 -1.67
C ILE A 103 -11.32 -4.03 -0.21
N THR A 104 -10.59 -2.98 0.13
CA THR A 104 -10.84 -2.26 1.37
C THR A 104 -12.15 -1.48 1.23
N HIS A 105 -13.12 -1.83 2.06
CA HIS A 105 -14.41 -1.13 2.17
C HIS A 105 -14.59 -0.70 3.63
N PHE A 106 -14.58 0.60 3.89
CA PHE A 106 -14.61 1.12 5.24
C PHE A 106 -15.48 2.37 5.35
N ASN A 107 -16.40 2.36 6.34
CA ASN A 107 -17.24 3.50 6.66
C ASN A 107 -16.61 4.26 7.82
N TYR A 108 -16.15 5.48 7.58
CA TYR A 108 -15.69 6.37 8.64
C TYR A 108 -16.88 6.97 9.40
N PRO A 109 -16.93 6.83 10.73
CA PRO A 109 -18.07 7.35 11.50
C PRO A 109 -18.24 8.87 11.40
N SER A 110 -17.16 9.62 11.13
CA SER A 110 -17.15 11.09 11.10
C SER A 110 -17.62 11.69 9.79
N ASP A 111 -17.50 11.00 8.65
CA ASP A 111 -17.58 11.67 7.34
C ASP A 111 -18.76 11.22 6.48
N GLN A 112 -19.56 10.26 6.93
CA GLN A 112 -20.64 9.63 6.15
C GLN A 112 -20.20 9.14 4.75
N LYS A 113 -18.90 9.12 4.47
CA LYS A 113 -18.32 8.67 3.19
C LYS A 113 -17.70 7.31 3.35
N THR A 114 -18.07 6.42 2.46
CA THR A 114 -17.47 5.11 2.36
C THR A 114 -16.12 5.22 1.64
N LEU A 115 -15.08 4.66 2.24
CA LEU A 115 -13.79 4.49 1.56
C LEU A 115 -13.79 3.16 0.82
N ASN A 116 -13.76 3.21 -0.51
CA ASN A 116 -13.52 2.06 -1.38
C ASN A 116 -12.13 2.18 -1.99
N ARG A 117 -11.22 1.28 -1.61
CA ARG A 117 -9.82 1.33 -2.02
C ARG A 117 -9.32 -0.04 -2.45
N ILE A 118 -8.76 -0.10 -3.64
CA ILE A 118 -7.98 -1.24 -4.13
C ILE A 118 -6.51 -0.98 -3.82
N VAL A 119 -5.78 -1.97 -3.30
CA VAL A 119 -4.34 -1.87 -3.08
C VAL A 119 -3.64 -2.83 -4.02
N ILE A 120 -2.77 -2.29 -4.86
CA ILE A 120 -1.95 -3.08 -5.78
C ILE A 120 -0.66 -3.49 -5.06
N SER A 121 -0.23 -4.72 -5.26
CA SER A 121 1.01 -5.24 -4.70
C SER A 121 1.89 -5.87 -5.78
N ALA A 122 3.14 -6.11 -5.44
CA ALA A 122 4.09 -6.84 -6.29
C ALA A 122 3.72 -8.32 -6.50
N ASN A 123 2.81 -8.85 -5.66
CA ASN A 123 2.41 -10.26 -5.71
C ASN A 123 1.26 -10.53 -6.69
N HIS A 124 0.54 -9.48 -7.13
CA HIS A 124 -0.49 -9.67 -8.15
C HIS A 124 0.12 -10.16 -9.44
N GLN A 125 -0.50 -11.19 -10.01
CA GLN A 125 -0.13 -11.72 -11.31
C GLN A 125 -0.86 -10.96 -12.42
N LYS A 126 -0.44 -11.19 -13.66
CA LYS A 126 -1.06 -10.51 -14.81
C LYS A 126 -2.55 -10.80 -14.91
N GLU A 127 -2.96 -12.03 -14.63
CA GLU A 127 -4.36 -12.49 -14.66
C GLU A 127 -5.23 -11.73 -13.64
N ASP A 128 -4.70 -11.42 -12.46
CA ASP A 128 -5.40 -10.62 -11.44
C ASP A 128 -5.63 -9.19 -11.95
N LEU A 129 -4.63 -8.61 -12.59
CA LEU A 129 -4.71 -7.26 -13.16
C LEU A 129 -5.64 -7.20 -14.37
N ASP A 130 -5.61 -8.23 -15.25
CA ASP A 130 -6.52 -8.34 -16.39
C ASP A 130 -7.97 -8.40 -15.92
N GLN A 131 -8.26 -9.22 -14.91
CA GLN A 131 -9.59 -9.30 -14.31
C GLN A 131 -10.04 -7.97 -13.71
N LEU A 132 -9.15 -7.30 -12.98
CA LEU A 132 -9.43 -5.98 -12.40
C LEU A 132 -9.74 -4.95 -13.49
N VAL A 133 -8.92 -4.87 -14.53
CA VAL A 133 -9.11 -3.96 -15.67
C VAL A 133 -10.44 -4.23 -16.36
N GLN A 134 -10.74 -5.49 -16.66
CA GLN A 134 -12.01 -5.88 -17.29
C GLN A 134 -13.21 -5.41 -16.49
N VAL A 135 -13.20 -5.65 -15.17
CA VAL A 135 -14.29 -5.26 -14.28
C VAL A 135 -14.39 -3.74 -14.19
N LEU A 136 -13.29 -3.02 -13.97
CA LEU A 136 -13.32 -1.56 -13.83
C LEU A 136 -13.74 -0.86 -15.13
N ASN A 137 -13.30 -1.33 -16.28
CA ASN A 137 -13.67 -0.78 -17.58
C ASN A 137 -15.13 -1.08 -17.98
N SER A 138 -15.75 -2.12 -17.40
CA SER A 138 -17.17 -2.43 -17.65
C SER A 138 -18.16 -1.45 -16.98
N PHE A 139 -17.67 -0.52 -16.16
CA PHE A 139 -18.46 0.50 -15.44
C PHE A 139 -18.34 1.91 -16.04
N LEU A 140 -17.95 2.00 -17.29
CA LEU A 140 -17.91 3.25 -18.06
C LEU A 140 -19.28 3.70 -18.49
#